data_6a983807a1b3c47ad85dc198bd5cb975
#
_entry.id   6a983807a1b3c47ad85dc198bd5cb975
#
_cell.length_a   1.000
_cell.length_b   1.000
_cell.length_c   1.000
_cell.angle_alpha   90.00
_cell.angle_beta   90.00
_cell.angle_gamma   90.00
#
_symmetry.space_group_name_H-M   'P 1'
#
loop_
_entity.id
_entity.type
_entity.pdbx_description
1 polymer ?
#
loop_
_entity_poly.entity_id
_entity_poly.type
_entity_poly.pdbx_seq_one_letter_code
_entity_poly.pdbx_strand_id
1 'polypeptide(L)' 'MHTFAVYVDNKPGVLNRVASLFRRRAFNIESLTVGHTETHGVSRMTVVVDTDEY' A
#
# COMPACT_ATOMS: atom_id res chain seq x y z
N MET A 1 4.66 8.94 -12.08
CA MET A 1 4.73 8.32 -10.75
C MET A 1 3.45 8.62 -9.99
N HIS A 2 2.88 7.63 -9.36
CA HIS A 2 1.61 7.78 -8.67
C HIS A 2 1.75 7.34 -7.22
N THR A 3 1.02 8.02 -6.34
CA THR A 3 1.02 7.72 -4.92
C THR A 3 -0.38 7.29 -4.50
N PHE A 4 -0.46 6.12 -3.86
CA PHE A 4 -1.72 5.62 -3.32
C PHE A 4 -1.59 5.55 -1.80
N ALA A 5 -2.63 5.99 -1.12
CA ALA A 5 -2.71 5.86 0.32
C ALA A 5 -3.98 5.08 0.65
N VAL A 6 -3.81 3.98 1.36
CA VAL A 6 -4.94 3.15 1.76
C VAL A 6 -4.90 2.91 3.26
N TYR A 7 -6.06 2.86 3.86
CA TYR A 7 -6.22 2.57 5.28
C TYR A 7 -6.69 1.14 5.41
N VAL A 8 -5.98 0.36 6.19
CA VAL A 8 -6.25 -1.08 6.32
C VAL A 8 -6.14 -1.51 7.77
N ASP A 9 -6.75 -2.65 8.07
CA ASP A 9 -6.55 -3.26 9.38
C ASP A 9 -5.08 -3.57 9.58
N ASN A 10 -4.58 -3.26 10.77
CA ASN A 10 -3.18 -3.47 11.10
C ASN A 10 -2.91 -4.93 11.42
N LYS A 11 -3.02 -5.77 10.41
CA LYS A 11 -2.78 -7.22 10.52
C LYS A 11 -1.84 -7.63 9.40
N PRO A 12 -0.81 -8.44 9.70
CA PRO A 12 0.19 -8.81 8.69
C PRO A 12 -0.41 -9.40 7.42
N GLY A 13 -1.43 -10.24 7.54
CA GLY A 13 -2.07 -10.86 6.38
C GLY A 13 -2.74 -9.83 5.48
N VAL A 14 -3.38 -8.82 6.07
CA VAL A 14 -4.03 -7.76 5.32
C VAL A 14 -3.01 -6.92 4.60
N LEU A 15 -1.95 -6.53 5.29
CA LEU A 15 -0.89 -5.70 4.71
C LEU A 15 -0.25 -6.41 3.52
N ASN A 16 0.05 -7.69 3.66
CA ASN A 16 0.64 -8.47 2.58
C ASN A 16 -0.30 -8.61 1.39
N ARG A 17 -1.59 -8.76 1.66
CA ARG A 17 -2.57 -8.89 0.60
C ARG A 17 -2.66 -7.62 -0.25
N VAL A 18 -2.68 -6.47 0.42
CA VAL A 18 -2.75 -5.19 -0.29
C VAL A 18 -1.49 -4.99 -1.13
N ALA A 19 -0.31 -5.25 -0.55
CA ALA A 19 0.94 -5.14 -1.31
C ALA A 19 0.95 -6.07 -2.51
N SER A 20 0.41 -7.28 -2.36
CA SER A 20 0.34 -8.25 -3.46
C SER A 20 -0.54 -7.78 -4.59
N LEU A 21 -1.63 -7.06 -4.28
CA LEU A 21 -2.51 -6.52 -5.32
C LEU A 21 -1.76 -5.59 -6.26
N PHE A 22 -0.90 -4.74 -5.71
CA PHE A 22 -0.11 -3.84 -6.54
C PHE A 22 0.89 -4.61 -7.40
N ARG A 23 1.54 -5.62 -6.82
CA ARG A 23 2.48 -6.44 -7.58
C ARG A 23 1.80 -7.22 -8.69
N ARG A 24 0.60 -7.74 -8.45
CA ARG A 24 -0.12 -8.53 -9.44
C ARG A 24 -0.59 -7.71 -10.62
N ARG A 25 -0.72 -6.40 -10.45
CA ARG A 25 -1.10 -5.51 -11.55
C ARG A 25 0.12 -4.97 -12.28
N ALA A 26 1.27 -5.55 -12.02
CA ALA A 26 2.52 -5.21 -12.69
C ALA A 26 2.95 -3.75 -12.47
N PHE A 27 2.52 -3.16 -11.37
CA PHE A 27 3.05 -1.85 -10.99
C PHE A 27 4.48 -1.99 -10.50
N ASN A 28 5.34 -1.08 -10.92
CA ASN A 28 6.69 -1.01 -10.37
C ASN A 28 6.64 -0.20 -9.08
N ILE A 29 6.74 -0.87 -7.96
CA ILE A 29 6.66 -0.21 -6.65
C ILE A 29 7.98 0.45 -6.35
N GLU A 30 7.97 1.78 -6.26
CA GLU A 30 9.16 2.54 -5.89
C GLU A 30 9.35 2.59 -4.39
N SER A 31 8.27 2.72 -3.65
CA SER A 31 8.35 2.69 -2.19
C SER A 31 7.04 2.20 -1.60
N LEU A 32 7.16 1.61 -0.43
CA LEU A 32 6.02 1.12 0.33
C LEU A 32 6.31 1.44 1.79
N THR A 33 5.45 2.24 2.39
CA THR A 33 5.58 2.56 3.80
C THR A 33 4.28 2.26 4.54
N VAL A 34 4.42 1.90 5.80
CA VAL A 34 3.28 1.61 6.66
C VAL A 34 3.43 2.45 7.92
N GLY A 35 2.39 3.17 8.26
CA GLY A 35 2.41 4.01 9.46
C GLY A 35 1.16 3.82 10.29
N HIS A 36 1.26 4.18 11.56
CA HIS A 36 0.13 4.15 12.46
C HIS A 36 -0.80 5.32 12.17
N THR A 37 -2.08 5.13 12.49
CA THR A 37 -3.07 6.20 12.40
C THR A 37 -3.58 6.51 13.80
N GLU A 38 -4.42 7.54 13.90
CA GLU A 38 -5.07 7.86 15.16
C GLU A 38 -6.07 6.79 15.58
N THR A 39 -6.55 6.01 14.63
CA THR A 39 -7.49 4.93 14.92
C THR A 39 -6.73 3.68 15.31
N HIS A 40 -6.99 3.18 16.51
CA HIS A 40 -6.35 1.97 16.98
C HIS A 40 -6.69 0.80 16.05
N GLY A 41 -5.68 0.01 15.70
CA GLY A 41 -5.86 -1.16 14.86
C GLY A 41 -5.93 -0.88 13.37
N VAL A 42 -5.77 0.38 12.96
CA VAL A 42 -5.78 0.77 11.56
C VAL A 42 -4.42 1.35 11.18
N SER A 43 -3.88 0.91 10.06
CA SER A 43 -2.64 1.41 9.52
C SER A 43 -2.89 2.11 8.20
N ARG A 44 -2.00 3.04 7.89
CA ARG A 44 -1.99 3.70 6.60
C ARG A 44 -0.83 3.16 5.78
N MET A 45 -1.13 2.62 4.61
CA MET A 45 -0.11 2.17 3.67
C MET A 45 0.02 3.20 2.58
N THR A 46 1.23 3.66 2.35
CA THR A 46 1.52 4.58 1.25
C THR A 46 2.38 3.86 0.24
N VAL A 47 1.89 3.76 -0.98
CA VAL A 47 2.56 3.04 -2.06
C VAL A 47 2.83 4.02 -3.17
N VAL A 48 4.09 4.16 -3.53
CA VAL A 48 4.51 4.97 -4.67
C VAL A 48 4.87 4.03 -5.80
N VAL A 49 4.23 4.20 -6.94
CA VAL A 49 4.45 3.34 -8.09
C VAL A 49 4.91 4.16 -9.28
N ASP A 50 5.75 3.54 -10.09
CA ASP A 50 6.22 4.11 -11.34
C ASP A 50 5.56 3.36 -12.47
N THR A 51 4.58 3.98 -13.08
CA THR A 51 3.86 3.36 -14.19
C THR A 51 3.45 4.42 -15.20
N ASP A 52 3.53 4.07 -16.46
CA ASP A 52 3.11 4.94 -17.53
C ASP A 52 1.62 4.71 -17.86
N GLU A 53 1.10 3.60 -17.43
CA GLU A 53 -0.30 3.26 -17.64
C GLU A 53 -1.03 3.25 -16.32
N TYR A 54 -2.18 3.83 -16.34
CA TYR A 54 -2.85 4.06 -15.10
C TYR A 54 -4.35 3.76 -15.21
#